data_ec82e0c6a0c3c9f97faf6c7316fcc109
#
_entry.id   ec82e0c6a0c3c9f97faf6c7316fcc109
#
_cell.length_a   1.000
_cell.length_b   1.000
_cell.length_c   1.000
_cell.angle_alpha   90.00
_cell.angle_beta   90.00
_cell.angle_gamma   90.00
#
_symmetry.space_group_name_H-M   'P 1'
#
loop_
_entity.id
_entity.type
_entity.pdbx_description
1 polymer ?
#
loop_
_entity_poly.entity_id
_entity_poly.type
_entity_poly.pdbx_seq_one_letter_code
_entity_poly.pdbx_strand_id
1 'polypeptide(L)'
;MRHIRIANLLIILGLATFSANAKENTFSAIQYVDPKLLDELWINTGFYSYHFERDKNLDDNNLGLGLEYRYSTTNSITAGRFHNSDRQISSYAAWIWQPYALGPLRLGALIGAIDGYPKANNGGWFPLALPVASFEYKYVGLSLTVVPSYQDILHGSLSLQLRFKLY
;
A
#
# COMPACT_ATOMS: atom_id res chain seq x y z
N MET A 1 -6.97 36.78 9.74
CA MET A 1 -7.04 35.43 10.37
C MET A 1 -7.94 34.55 9.52
N ARG A 2 -7.36 33.71 8.67
CA ARG A 2 -8.12 32.78 7.84
C ARG A 2 -8.24 31.45 8.60
N HIS A 3 -9.45 31.08 8.97
CA HIS A 3 -9.75 29.79 9.57
C HIS A 3 -9.48 28.67 8.54
N ILE A 4 -8.44 27.90 8.80
CA ILE A 4 -8.16 26.67 8.06
C ILE A 4 -9.23 25.67 8.50
N ARG A 5 -10.19 25.43 7.61
CA ARG A 5 -11.13 24.31 7.76
C ARG A 5 -10.35 23.03 7.54
N ILE A 6 -10.24 22.23 8.60
CA ILE A 6 -9.77 20.85 8.52
C ILE A 6 -10.83 20.12 7.67
N ALA A 7 -10.54 19.97 6.39
CA ALA A 7 -11.34 19.13 5.52
C ALA A 7 -11.12 17.68 5.95
N ASN A 8 -12.16 17.04 6.44
CA ASN A 8 -12.18 15.61 6.72
C ASN A 8 -11.84 14.86 5.43
N LEU A 9 -10.62 14.36 5.36
CA LEU A 9 -10.12 13.53 4.27
C LEU A 9 -10.67 12.11 4.47
N LEU A 10 -11.96 11.92 4.20
CA LEU A 10 -12.55 10.62 3.97
C LEU A 10 -12.16 10.22 2.54
N ILE A 11 -11.10 9.45 2.40
CA ILE A 11 -10.83 8.74 1.15
C ILE A 11 -11.92 7.67 1.04
N ILE A 12 -12.99 8.01 0.35
CA ILE A 12 -14.03 7.06 -0.06
C ILE A 12 -13.33 6.10 -1.02
N LEU A 13 -13.17 4.86 -0.56
CA LEU A 13 -12.85 3.74 -1.43
C LEU A 13 -13.93 3.74 -2.52
N GLY A 14 -13.60 4.24 -3.71
CA GLY A 14 -14.47 4.11 -4.88
C GLY A 14 -14.55 2.62 -5.20
N LEU A 15 -15.52 1.93 -4.60
CA LEU A 15 -16.00 0.66 -5.10
C LEU A 15 -16.52 0.94 -6.51
N ALA A 16 -15.65 0.75 -7.50
CA ALA A 16 -16.09 0.61 -8.87
C ALA A 16 -17.11 -0.53 -8.86
N THR A 17 -18.38 -0.20 -8.98
CA THR A 17 -19.42 -1.17 -9.28
C THR A 17 -19.14 -1.71 -10.67
N PHE A 18 -18.29 -2.75 -10.74
CA PHE A 18 -18.19 -3.57 -11.91
C PHE A 18 -19.55 -4.23 -12.08
N SER A 19 -20.32 -3.75 -13.05
CA SER A 19 -21.59 -4.33 -13.45
C SER A 19 -21.32 -5.77 -13.88
N ALA A 20 -21.76 -6.71 -13.04
CA ALA A 20 -21.52 -8.13 -13.20
C ALA A 20 -22.40 -8.68 -14.32
N ASN A 21 -21.84 -8.80 -15.52
CA ASN A 21 -22.20 -9.82 -16.49
C ASN A 21 -20.99 -10.75 -16.75
N ALA A 22 -20.22 -11.06 -15.71
CA ALA A 22 -19.25 -12.15 -15.74
C ALA A 22 -19.91 -13.40 -15.18
N LYS A 23 -19.94 -14.46 -16.00
CA LYS A 23 -20.43 -15.79 -15.64
C LYS A 23 -19.96 -16.18 -14.22
N GLU A 24 -20.83 -16.82 -13.46
CA GLU A 24 -20.69 -17.27 -12.05
C GLU A 24 -19.38 -17.95 -11.64
N ASN A 25 -18.48 -18.24 -12.58
CA ASN A 25 -17.25 -18.99 -12.33
C ASN A 25 -16.05 -18.16 -11.86
N THR A 26 -16.07 -16.83 -11.95
CA THR A 26 -14.90 -16.01 -11.60
C THR A 26 -14.85 -15.66 -10.11
N PHE A 27 -15.97 -15.58 -9.43
CA PHE A 27 -16.04 -15.34 -7.98
C PHE A 27 -15.63 -16.54 -7.14
N SER A 28 -15.73 -17.77 -7.66
CA SER A 28 -15.30 -18.98 -6.97
C SER A 28 -13.76 -19.13 -6.88
N ALA A 29 -13.01 -18.30 -7.62
CA ALA A 29 -11.55 -18.34 -7.60
C ALA A 29 -10.95 -17.55 -6.41
N ILE A 30 -11.69 -16.61 -5.81
CA ILE A 30 -11.27 -15.86 -4.64
C ILE A 30 -11.71 -16.60 -3.39
N GLN A 31 -10.75 -16.94 -2.55
CA GLN A 31 -10.97 -17.70 -1.32
C GLN A 31 -10.73 -16.80 -0.10
N TYR A 32 -11.55 -16.93 0.91
CA TYR A 32 -11.28 -16.38 2.23
C TYR A 32 -10.21 -17.20 2.93
N VAL A 33 -9.28 -16.54 3.58
CA VAL A 33 -8.19 -17.17 4.30
C VAL A 33 -8.44 -17.08 5.80
N ASP A 34 -8.53 -18.22 6.45
CA ASP A 34 -8.67 -18.27 7.90
C ASP A 34 -7.43 -17.70 8.59
N PRO A 35 -7.61 -16.75 9.53
CA PRO A 35 -6.51 -16.23 10.30
C PRO A 35 -5.88 -17.31 11.18
N LYS A 36 -4.59 -17.57 10.99
CA LYS A 36 -3.78 -18.45 11.86
C LYS A 36 -2.63 -17.64 12.39
N LEU A 37 -2.24 -17.88 13.62
CA LEU A 37 -1.09 -17.21 14.23
C LEU A 37 0.20 -17.51 13.45
N LEU A 38 1.00 -16.50 13.24
CA LEU A 38 2.34 -16.54 12.67
C LEU A 38 3.27 -15.74 13.57
N ASP A 39 4.57 -15.93 13.37
CA ASP A 39 5.64 -15.17 13.98
C ASP A 39 6.73 -15.02 12.92
N GLU A 40 6.55 -14.04 12.05
CA GLU A 40 7.44 -13.82 10.90
C GLU A 40 7.92 -12.39 10.87
N LEU A 41 9.22 -12.20 10.71
CA LEU A 41 9.83 -10.90 10.49
C LEU A 41 10.36 -10.80 9.07
N TRP A 42 10.03 -9.69 8.40
CA TRP A 42 10.42 -9.40 7.04
C TRP A 42 11.15 -8.05 6.97
N ILE A 43 12.16 -7.95 6.11
CA ILE A 43 12.73 -6.69 5.67
C ILE A 43 12.06 -6.28 4.38
N ASN A 44 11.64 -5.03 4.30
CA ASN A 44 11.07 -4.43 3.11
C ASN A 44 12.08 -3.48 2.47
N THR A 45 12.22 -3.52 1.15
CA THR A 45 12.95 -2.50 0.40
C THR A 45 12.13 -1.21 0.31
N GLY A 46 12.67 -0.19 -0.35
CA GLY A 46 11.86 0.90 -0.88
C GLY A 46 10.89 0.42 -1.98
N PHE A 47 10.34 1.36 -2.71
CA PHE A 47 9.35 1.09 -3.74
C PHE A 47 9.90 1.43 -5.12
N TYR A 48 9.45 0.70 -6.13
CA TYR A 48 9.47 1.16 -7.51
C TYR A 48 8.05 1.60 -7.88
N SER A 49 7.86 2.87 -8.22
CA SER A 49 6.54 3.45 -8.47
C SER A 49 6.39 3.84 -9.93
N TYR A 50 5.51 3.15 -10.66
CA TYR A 50 5.14 3.56 -12.01
C TYR A 50 4.02 4.59 -11.92
N HIS A 51 4.34 5.88 -12.15
CA HIS A 51 3.38 6.97 -12.10
C HIS A 51 2.58 7.05 -13.41
N PHE A 52 1.27 7.30 -13.30
CA PHE A 52 0.38 7.44 -14.46
C PHE A 52 0.56 8.81 -15.13
N GLU A 53 0.95 9.83 -14.36
CA GLU A 53 1.23 11.20 -14.84
C GLU A 53 2.73 11.34 -15.14
N ARG A 54 3.13 11.00 -16.37
CA ARG A 54 4.55 10.97 -16.78
C ARG A 54 5.17 12.33 -17.00
N ASP A 55 4.37 13.39 -17.12
CA ASP A 55 4.77 14.78 -17.32
C ASP A 55 5.20 15.49 -16.03
N LYS A 56 4.93 14.94 -14.87
CA LYS A 56 5.20 15.54 -13.55
C LYS A 56 6.65 15.39 -13.06
N ASN A 57 7.53 14.72 -13.82
CA ASN A 57 8.94 14.50 -13.45
C ASN A 57 9.12 13.92 -12.02
N LEU A 58 8.25 12.97 -11.66
CA LEU A 58 8.29 12.27 -10.39
C LEU A 58 9.39 11.21 -10.38
N ASP A 59 9.96 10.94 -9.21
CA ASP A 59 10.93 9.86 -9.05
C ASP A 59 10.20 8.51 -8.95
N ASP A 60 10.51 7.59 -9.86
CA ASP A 60 9.97 6.24 -9.86
C ASP A 60 10.75 5.29 -8.91
N ASN A 61 12.00 5.65 -8.56
CA ASN A 61 12.89 4.80 -7.77
C ASN A 61 12.95 5.26 -6.30
N ASN A 62 11.98 4.84 -5.54
CA ASN A 62 11.78 5.25 -4.16
C ASN A 62 12.59 4.36 -3.20
N LEU A 63 13.91 4.53 -3.17
CA LEU A 63 14.80 3.74 -2.31
C LEU A 63 14.47 3.90 -0.83
N GLY A 64 14.48 2.80 -0.10
CA GLY A 64 14.17 2.80 1.33
C GLY A 64 14.36 1.47 2.01
N LEU A 65 14.05 1.45 3.30
CA LEU A 65 14.12 0.28 4.15
C LEU A 65 12.98 0.32 5.16
N GLY A 66 12.40 -0.86 5.42
CA GLY A 66 11.37 -1.05 6.42
C GLY A 66 11.39 -2.44 7.01
N LEU A 67 10.59 -2.60 8.04
CA LEU A 67 10.32 -3.88 8.68
C LEU A 67 8.83 -4.18 8.63
N GLU A 68 8.48 -5.45 8.49
CA GLU A 68 7.12 -5.95 8.60
C GLU A 68 7.12 -7.13 9.56
N TYR A 69 6.26 -7.06 10.58
CA TYR A 69 5.99 -8.17 11.47
C TYR A 69 4.62 -8.75 11.15
N ARG A 70 4.62 -9.99 10.69
CA ARG A 70 3.41 -10.74 10.38
C ARG A 70 3.04 -11.63 11.57
N TYR A 71 1.97 -11.28 12.26
CA TYR A 71 1.49 -12.01 13.42
C TYR A 71 0.33 -12.98 13.09
N SER A 72 -0.18 -12.94 11.87
CA SER A 72 -1.12 -13.95 11.37
C SER A 72 -1.05 -14.11 9.86
N THR A 73 -1.66 -15.18 9.34
CA THR A 73 -1.75 -15.44 7.90
C THR A 73 -2.44 -14.32 7.11
N THR A 74 -3.17 -13.43 7.78
CA THR A 74 -3.95 -12.36 7.14
C THR A 74 -3.56 -10.97 7.61
N ASN A 75 -2.72 -10.85 8.66
CA ASN A 75 -2.43 -9.56 9.27
C ASN A 75 -0.94 -9.37 9.55
N SER A 76 -0.45 -8.17 9.25
CA SER A 76 0.87 -7.70 9.63
C SER A 76 0.86 -6.22 9.97
N ILE A 77 1.91 -5.79 10.66
CA ILE A 77 2.23 -4.37 10.87
C ILE A 77 3.55 -4.08 10.19
N THR A 78 3.67 -2.90 9.59
CA THR A 78 4.89 -2.50 8.89
C THR A 78 5.23 -1.05 9.19
N ALA A 79 6.51 -0.74 9.22
CA ALA A 79 7.02 0.62 9.34
C ALA A 79 8.36 0.75 8.62
N GLY A 80 8.65 1.95 8.10
CA GLY A 80 9.91 2.18 7.38
C GLY A 80 10.09 3.62 6.93
N ARG A 81 11.17 3.83 6.19
CA ARG A 81 11.51 5.12 5.58
C ARG A 81 11.98 4.91 4.15
N PHE A 82 11.66 5.87 3.29
CA PHE A 82 12.08 5.83 1.88
C PHE A 82 12.16 7.25 1.30
N HIS A 83 12.85 7.39 0.17
CA HIS A 83 12.81 8.61 -0.64
C HIS A 83 11.54 8.54 -1.50
N ASN A 84 10.65 9.50 -1.31
CA ASN A 84 9.38 9.55 -2.02
C ASN A 84 9.52 10.14 -3.43
N SER A 85 8.44 10.11 -4.20
CA SER A 85 8.41 10.59 -5.58
C SER A 85 8.64 12.10 -5.71
N ASP A 86 8.45 12.89 -4.64
CA ASP A 86 8.77 14.31 -4.55
C ASP A 86 10.23 14.55 -4.11
N ARG A 87 11.09 13.51 -4.08
CA ARG A 87 12.49 13.52 -3.65
C ARG A 87 12.70 13.96 -2.20
N GLN A 88 11.68 13.77 -1.35
CA GLN A 88 11.75 13.99 0.08
C GLN A 88 11.88 12.65 0.82
N ILE A 89 12.25 12.69 2.08
CA ILE A 89 12.24 11.51 2.95
C ILE A 89 10.84 11.36 3.54
N SER A 90 10.26 10.19 3.36
CA SER A 90 8.99 9.78 3.99
C SER A 90 9.23 8.70 5.01
N SER A 91 8.49 8.77 6.11
CA SER A 91 8.32 7.67 7.06
C SER A 91 6.89 7.15 6.95
N TYR A 92 6.70 5.87 7.14
CA TYR A 92 5.37 5.25 7.14
C TYR A 92 5.21 4.26 8.27
N ALA A 93 3.98 4.08 8.73
CA ALA A 93 3.58 2.99 9.61
C ALA A 93 2.16 2.55 9.22
N ALA A 94 1.95 1.25 9.07
CA ALA A 94 0.69 0.73 8.57
C ALA A 94 0.38 -0.67 9.11
N TRP A 95 -0.90 -0.99 9.12
CA TRP A 95 -1.45 -2.32 9.25
C TRP A 95 -1.82 -2.84 7.87
N ILE A 96 -1.45 -4.08 7.56
CA ILE A 96 -1.77 -4.79 6.33
C ILE A 96 -2.75 -5.90 6.68
N TRP A 97 -3.90 -5.90 6.01
CA TRP A 97 -4.93 -6.90 6.15
C TRP A 97 -5.24 -7.53 4.80
N GLN A 98 -4.92 -8.82 4.65
CA GLN A 98 -5.04 -9.57 3.40
C GLN A 98 -5.85 -10.87 3.60
N PRO A 99 -7.17 -10.77 3.79
CA PRO A 99 -8.02 -11.92 4.09
C PRO A 99 -8.39 -12.76 2.87
N TYR A 100 -8.06 -12.30 1.66
CA TYR A 100 -8.44 -13.00 0.44
C TYR A 100 -7.23 -13.56 -0.29
N ALA A 101 -7.42 -14.70 -0.97
CA ALA A 101 -6.45 -15.33 -1.85
C ALA A 101 -7.05 -15.55 -3.25
N LEU A 102 -6.23 -15.31 -4.27
CA LEU A 102 -6.50 -15.67 -5.66
C LEU A 102 -5.30 -16.49 -6.17
N GLY A 103 -5.41 -17.82 -6.10
CA GLY A 103 -4.26 -18.67 -6.30
C GLY A 103 -3.12 -18.33 -5.32
N PRO A 104 -1.90 -18.04 -5.80
CA PRO A 104 -0.77 -17.66 -4.93
C PRO A 104 -0.78 -16.20 -4.47
N LEU A 105 -1.71 -15.39 -4.97
CA LEU A 105 -1.80 -13.97 -4.61
C LEU A 105 -2.62 -13.81 -3.34
N ARG A 106 -2.16 -12.92 -2.46
CA ARG A 106 -2.91 -12.43 -1.29
C ARG A 106 -3.42 -11.04 -1.60
N LEU A 107 -4.68 -10.76 -1.27
CA LEU A 107 -5.37 -9.52 -1.61
C LEU A 107 -5.97 -8.90 -0.36
N GLY A 108 -5.89 -7.57 -0.27
CA GLY A 108 -6.45 -6.84 0.86
C GLY A 108 -6.16 -5.35 0.83
N ALA A 109 -5.96 -4.77 2.01
CA ALA A 109 -5.72 -3.36 2.20
C ALA A 109 -4.53 -3.10 3.13
N LEU A 110 -3.85 -1.99 2.88
CA LEU A 110 -2.88 -1.36 3.75
C LEU A 110 -3.53 -0.11 4.34
N ILE A 111 -3.57 0.01 5.65
CA ILE A 111 -4.19 1.13 6.37
C ILE A 111 -3.17 1.68 7.35
N GLY A 112 -2.87 2.98 7.26
CA GLY A 112 -1.83 3.55 8.10
C GLY A 112 -1.69 5.05 7.95
N ALA A 113 -0.47 5.53 8.13
CA ALA A 113 -0.11 6.92 7.97
C ALA A 113 1.29 7.04 7.36
N ILE A 114 1.51 8.16 6.70
CA ILE A 114 2.77 8.51 6.02
C ILE A 114 3.03 10.01 6.17
N ASP A 115 4.31 10.41 6.11
CA ASP A 115 4.73 11.81 6.11
C ASP A 115 5.59 12.16 4.87
N GLY A 116 6.18 13.35 4.86
CA GLY A 116 7.19 13.75 3.88
C GLY A 116 6.64 14.25 2.53
N TYR A 117 5.33 14.42 2.38
CA TYR A 117 4.73 15.01 1.18
C TYR A 117 4.37 16.48 1.44
N PRO A 118 5.10 17.46 0.86
CA PRO A 118 4.94 18.87 1.21
C PRO A 118 3.52 19.42 0.99
N LYS A 119 2.83 18.89 -0.02
CA LYS A 119 1.45 19.28 -0.35
C LYS A 119 0.39 18.60 0.53
N ALA A 120 0.76 17.53 1.25
CA ALA A 120 -0.09 16.83 2.19
C ALA A 120 0.29 17.24 3.62
N ASN A 121 -0.64 17.88 4.34
CA ASN A 121 -0.47 18.30 5.73
C ASN A 121 0.89 19.02 6.00
N ASN A 122 1.36 19.84 5.04
CA ASN A 122 2.65 20.55 5.11
C ASN A 122 3.85 19.62 5.38
N GLY A 123 3.84 18.41 4.83
CA GLY A 123 4.88 17.40 5.03
C GLY A 123 4.74 16.57 6.30
N GLY A 124 3.74 16.87 7.14
CA GLY A 124 3.44 16.10 8.35
C GLY A 124 2.65 14.81 8.06
N TRP A 125 2.45 14.02 9.09
CA TRP A 125 1.72 12.74 9.01
C TRP A 125 0.28 12.94 8.54
N PHE A 126 -0.15 12.09 7.60
CA PHE A 126 -1.54 12.01 7.16
C PHE A 126 -1.95 10.53 6.95
N PRO A 127 -3.23 10.22 7.16
CA PRO A 127 -3.73 8.84 7.01
C PRO A 127 -3.79 8.44 5.53
N LEU A 128 -3.60 7.13 5.29
CA LEU A 128 -3.80 6.52 3.98
C LEU A 128 -4.43 5.14 4.11
N ALA A 129 -5.19 4.75 3.08
CA ALA A 129 -5.71 3.41 2.91
C ALA A 129 -5.58 3.03 1.43
N LEU A 130 -4.86 1.94 1.16
CA LEU A 130 -4.51 1.54 -0.20
C LEU A 130 -4.83 0.05 -0.41
N PRO A 131 -5.32 -0.34 -1.59
CA PRO A 131 -5.39 -1.75 -1.96
C PRO A 131 -3.99 -2.32 -2.10
N VAL A 132 -3.79 -3.55 -1.62
CA VAL A 132 -2.53 -4.26 -1.71
C VAL A 132 -2.76 -5.69 -2.19
N ALA A 133 -1.92 -6.11 -3.13
CA ALA A 133 -1.75 -7.50 -3.51
C ALA A 133 -0.32 -7.94 -3.18
N SER A 134 -0.15 -9.18 -2.73
CA SER A 134 1.18 -9.72 -2.51
C SER A 134 1.32 -11.14 -3.04
N PHE A 135 2.54 -11.46 -3.42
CA PHE A 135 2.97 -12.79 -3.80
C PHE A 135 4.21 -13.15 -2.99
N GLU A 136 4.28 -14.39 -2.53
CA GLU A 136 5.40 -14.87 -1.72
C GLU A 136 5.86 -16.23 -2.21
N TYR A 137 7.17 -16.37 -2.28
CA TYR A 137 7.83 -17.63 -2.56
C TYR A 137 9.03 -17.83 -1.64
N LYS A 138 8.92 -18.79 -0.72
CA LYS A 138 9.94 -19.09 0.30
C LYS A 138 10.28 -17.85 1.15
N TYR A 139 11.44 -17.27 0.94
CA TYR A 139 11.97 -16.14 1.69
C TYR A 139 11.85 -14.80 0.96
N VAL A 140 11.24 -14.79 -0.22
CA VAL A 140 11.09 -13.57 -1.04
C VAL A 140 9.61 -13.28 -1.23
N GLY A 141 9.23 -12.05 -1.01
CA GLY A 141 7.89 -11.51 -1.24
C GLY A 141 7.92 -10.31 -2.18
N LEU A 142 6.81 -10.13 -2.88
CA LEU A 142 6.55 -8.99 -3.73
C LEU A 142 5.20 -8.40 -3.31
N SER A 143 5.15 -7.11 -3.03
CA SER A 143 3.91 -6.38 -2.78
C SER A 143 3.65 -5.36 -3.88
N LEU A 144 2.42 -5.32 -4.32
CA LEU A 144 1.90 -4.38 -5.31
C LEU A 144 0.82 -3.54 -4.64
N THR A 145 0.96 -2.22 -4.72
CA THR A 145 0.03 -1.26 -4.13
C THR A 145 -0.39 -0.26 -5.20
N VAL A 146 -1.68 0.04 -5.27
CA VAL A 146 -2.22 1.08 -6.15
C VAL A 146 -2.43 2.34 -5.33
N VAL A 147 -1.74 3.41 -5.72
CA VAL A 147 -1.91 4.74 -5.14
C VAL A 147 -2.87 5.52 -6.05
N PRO A 148 -4.02 5.99 -5.56
CA PRO A 148 -4.92 6.81 -6.37
C PRO A 148 -4.36 8.22 -6.57
N SER A 149 -4.69 8.85 -7.69
CA SER A 149 -4.48 10.29 -7.84
C SER A 149 -5.47 11.05 -6.95
N TYR A 150 -4.97 11.99 -6.17
CA TYR A 150 -5.80 12.86 -5.35
C TYR A 150 -5.33 14.30 -5.45
N GLN A 151 -6.01 15.10 -6.25
CA GLN A 151 -5.64 16.50 -6.54
C GLN A 151 -4.15 16.58 -6.97
N ASP A 152 -3.44 17.65 -6.53
CA ASP A 152 -1.99 17.78 -6.70
C ASP A 152 -1.20 17.26 -5.47
N ILE A 153 -1.86 16.49 -4.59
CA ILE A 153 -1.28 16.00 -3.33
C ILE A 153 -0.65 14.63 -3.52
N LEU A 154 -1.38 13.70 -4.13
CA LEU A 154 -0.92 12.35 -4.43
C LEU A 154 -1.04 12.07 -5.93
N HIS A 155 0.06 11.67 -6.51
CA HIS A 155 0.11 11.27 -7.92
C HIS A 155 -0.15 9.76 -8.06
N GLY A 156 -1.12 9.43 -8.90
CA GLY A 156 -1.52 8.05 -9.12
C GLY A 156 -0.36 7.19 -9.61
N SER A 157 -0.18 6.05 -8.96
CA SER A 157 0.90 5.13 -9.30
C SER A 157 0.59 3.68 -8.97
N LEU A 158 1.34 2.81 -9.61
CA LEU A 158 1.46 1.40 -9.28
C LEU A 158 2.82 1.21 -8.60
N SER A 159 2.81 0.88 -7.31
CA SER A 159 4.04 0.77 -6.51
C SER A 159 4.35 -0.68 -6.17
N LEU A 160 5.57 -1.09 -6.47
CA LEU A 160 6.11 -2.42 -6.26
C LEU A 160 7.16 -2.39 -5.16
N GLN A 161 7.08 -3.34 -4.21
CA GLN A 161 8.02 -3.48 -3.10
C GLN A 161 8.51 -4.92 -2.98
N LEU A 162 9.83 -5.10 -2.91
CA LEU A 162 10.44 -6.38 -2.56
C LEU A 162 10.51 -6.55 -1.05
N ARG A 163 10.29 -7.79 -0.59
CA ARG A 163 10.34 -8.16 0.82
C ARG A 163 11.17 -9.43 1.00
N PHE A 164 11.91 -9.52 2.10
CA PHE A 164 12.76 -10.65 2.42
C PHE A 164 12.45 -11.15 3.82
N LYS A 165 12.05 -12.42 3.93
CA LYS A 165 11.75 -13.07 5.20
C LYS A 165 13.04 -13.37 5.95
N LEU A 166 13.11 -12.97 7.21
CA LEU A 166 14.23 -13.24 8.10
C LEU A 166 14.02 -14.53 8.88
N TYR A 167 12.81 -14.73 9.41
CA TYR A 167 12.37 -15.96 10.08
C TYR A 167 10.84 -16.10 10.02
#